data_956a1c86f64d28bf73c5f98a98c0a486
#
_entry.id   956a1c86f64d28bf73c5f98a98c0a486
#
_cell.length_a   1.000
_cell.length_b   1.000
_cell.length_c   1.000
_cell.angle_alpha   90.00
_cell.angle_beta   90.00
_cell.angle_gamma   90.00
#
_symmetry.space_group_name_H-M   'P 1'
#
loop_
_entity.id
_entity.type
_entity.pdbx_description
1 polymer ?
#
loop_
_entity_poly.entity_id
_entity_poly.type
_entity_poly.pdbx_seq_one_letter_code
_entity_poly.pdbx_strand_id
1 'polypeptide(L)'
;MYVLFEGIDGVGKSTQIEILASKFSDAIVTKEPGGTQLGENLREILLSSSIKIGKRAEILLFLADRAEHFEKLVAPNLGKLILSDRGFISGIAYALANDESLDENVLLELNKFALNDKFADKIIFFEASHELISSRLKARVTSDKIEARGIEYLLKVKSLMKQILIKNGFETLFIDASKSIELISKEIENFINFK
;
A
#
# COMPACT_ATOMS: atom_id res chain seq x y z
N MET A 1 -9.07 14.17 -3.84
CA MET A 1 -7.94 13.81 -2.93
C MET A 1 -7.64 12.33 -3.08
N TYR A 2 -6.39 11.99 -3.33
CA TYR A 2 -5.92 10.59 -3.43
C TYR A 2 -5.12 10.22 -2.18
N VAL A 3 -5.60 9.22 -1.43
CA VAL A 3 -5.05 8.80 -0.13
C VAL A 3 -4.60 7.35 -0.19
N LEU A 4 -3.36 7.08 0.21
CA LEU A 4 -2.83 5.73 0.35
C LEU A 4 -2.87 5.26 1.80
N PHE A 5 -3.28 4.02 2.00
CA PHE A 5 -3.17 3.29 3.25
C PHE A 5 -2.03 2.28 3.13
N GLU A 6 -0.93 2.54 3.79
CA GLU A 6 0.31 1.78 3.69
C GLU A 6 0.65 1.08 5.00
N GLY A 7 1.38 0.00 4.91
CA GLY A 7 1.78 -0.85 6.02
C GLY A 7 1.69 -2.33 5.66
N ILE A 8 2.30 -3.18 6.46
CA ILE A 8 2.29 -4.63 6.24
C ILE A 8 0.91 -5.23 6.44
N ASP A 9 0.75 -6.54 6.18
CA ASP A 9 -0.55 -7.20 6.33
C ASP A 9 -0.98 -7.32 7.79
N GLY A 10 -2.30 -7.30 8.02
CA GLY A 10 -2.90 -7.47 9.35
C GLY A 10 -2.90 -6.23 10.26
N VAL A 11 -2.39 -5.08 9.81
CA VAL A 11 -2.33 -3.87 10.66
C VAL A 11 -3.64 -3.10 10.79
N GLY A 12 -4.70 -3.45 10.01
CA GLY A 12 -6.02 -2.84 10.13
C GLY A 12 -6.36 -1.81 9.04
N LYS A 13 -5.59 -1.75 7.94
CA LYS A 13 -5.84 -0.82 6.82
C LYS A 13 -7.26 -0.92 6.27
N SER A 14 -7.68 -2.12 5.86
CA SER A 14 -8.98 -2.35 5.21
C SER A 14 -10.14 -1.94 6.12
N THR A 15 -10.07 -2.22 7.42
CA THR A 15 -11.08 -1.78 8.41
C THR A 15 -11.23 -0.26 8.43
N GLN A 16 -10.12 0.47 8.42
CA GLN A 16 -10.15 1.93 8.44
C GLN A 16 -10.62 2.53 7.10
N ILE A 17 -10.26 1.89 5.99
CA ILE A 17 -10.78 2.26 4.66
C ILE A 17 -12.30 2.11 4.61
N GLU A 18 -12.85 0.99 5.08
CA GLU A 18 -14.29 0.73 5.12
C GLU A 18 -15.04 1.74 5.99
N ILE A 19 -14.50 2.02 7.19
CA ILE A 19 -15.10 3.02 8.11
C ILE A 19 -15.10 4.41 7.46
N LEU A 20 -13.98 4.80 6.86
CA LEU A 20 -13.87 6.10 6.23
C LEU A 20 -14.79 6.20 5.00
N ALA A 21 -14.82 5.18 4.15
CA ALA A 21 -15.70 5.13 2.98
C ALA A 21 -17.19 5.20 3.36
N SER A 22 -17.59 4.62 4.49
CA SER A 22 -18.98 4.72 4.96
C SER A 22 -19.44 6.12 5.30
N LYS A 23 -18.51 7.06 5.52
CA LYS A 23 -18.79 8.46 5.85
C LYS A 23 -18.85 9.37 4.61
N PHE A 24 -18.33 8.91 3.48
CA PHE A 24 -18.29 9.67 2.23
C PHE A 24 -18.91 8.83 1.11
N SER A 25 -20.16 9.11 0.77
CA SER A 25 -20.99 8.31 -0.17
C SER A 25 -20.40 8.17 -1.58
N ASP A 26 -19.56 9.11 -2.00
CA ASP A 26 -18.88 9.15 -3.31
C ASP A 26 -17.38 8.83 -3.24
N ALA A 27 -16.90 8.36 -2.09
CA ALA A 27 -15.53 7.87 -1.98
C ALA A 27 -15.32 6.62 -2.85
N ILE A 28 -14.20 6.60 -3.53
CA ILE A 28 -13.77 5.46 -4.35
C ILE A 28 -12.79 4.64 -3.52
N VAL A 29 -13.16 3.39 -3.24
CA VAL A 29 -12.28 2.42 -2.59
C VAL A 29 -11.60 1.57 -3.65
N THR A 30 -10.29 1.45 -3.55
CA THR A 30 -9.47 0.69 -4.50
C THR A 30 -8.27 0.03 -3.80
N LYS A 31 -7.46 -0.69 -4.54
CA LYS A 31 -6.27 -1.40 -4.02
C LYS A 31 -5.19 -1.56 -5.09
N GLU A 32 -3.96 -1.73 -4.67
CA GLU A 32 -2.85 -2.14 -5.53
C GLU A 32 -2.10 -3.37 -4.96
N PRO A 33 -1.84 -4.40 -5.79
CA PRO A 33 -2.31 -4.55 -7.17
C PRO A 33 -3.78 -4.99 -7.22
N GLY A 34 -4.44 -4.75 -8.37
CA GLY A 34 -5.75 -5.31 -8.66
C GLY A 34 -6.92 -4.32 -8.57
N GLY A 35 -6.70 -3.03 -8.82
CA GLY A 35 -7.74 -2.02 -8.85
C GLY A 35 -8.49 -1.90 -10.19
N THR A 36 -8.08 -2.64 -11.22
CA THR A 36 -8.69 -2.67 -12.55
C THR A 36 -8.79 -4.09 -13.05
N GLN A 37 -9.50 -4.32 -14.17
CA GLN A 37 -9.62 -5.67 -14.77
C GLN A 37 -8.24 -6.24 -15.15
N LEU A 38 -7.36 -5.43 -15.76
CA LEU A 38 -5.98 -5.85 -16.04
C LEU A 38 -5.21 -6.09 -14.73
N GLY A 39 -5.41 -5.21 -13.76
CA GLY A 39 -4.79 -5.32 -12.45
C GLY A 39 -5.16 -6.60 -11.71
N GLU A 40 -6.40 -7.08 -11.80
CA GLU A 40 -6.82 -8.36 -11.21
C GLU A 40 -6.05 -9.54 -11.82
N ASN A 41 -5.86 -9.55 -13.14
CA ASN A 41 -5.06 -10.58 -13.81
C ASN A 41 -3.58 -10.50 -13.38
N LEU A 42 -3.02 -9.30 -13.29
CA LEU A 42 -1.66 -9.10 -12.80
C LEU A 42 -1.50 -9.53 -11.34
N ARG A 43 -2.48 -9.23 -10.49
CA ARG A 43 -2.53 -9.67 -9.09
C ARG A 43 -2.49 -11.19 -8.97
N GLU A 44 -3.26 -11.91 -9.79
CA GLU A 44 -3.26 -13.36 -9.81
C GLU A 44 -1.87 -13.90 -10.18
N ILE A 45 -1.24 -13.35 -11.22
CA ILE A 45 0.12 -13.71 -11.64
C ILE A 45 1.12 -13.46 -10.51
N LEU A 46 1.07 -12.29 -9.89
CA LEU A 46 2.03 -11.84 -8.89
C LEU A 46 1.90 -12.58 -7.56
N LEU A 47 0.67 -12.81 -7.07
CA LEU A 47 0.43 -13.25 -5.70
C LEU A 47 -0.04 -14.71 -5.58
N SER A 48 -0.73 -15.25 -6.60
CA SER A 48 -1.44 -16.53 -6.48
C SER A 48 -0.86 -17.62 -7.38
N SER A 49 -0.34 -17.27 -8.59
CA SER A 49 0.11 -18.27 -9.56
C SER A 49 1.37 -19.02 -9.11
N SER A 50 1.57 -20.25 -9.59
CA SER A 50 2.80 -21.02 -9.36
C SER A 50 3.99 -20.57 -10.23
N ILE A 51 3.79 -19.60 -11.11
CA ILE A 51 4.83 -19.07 -11.99
C ILE A 51 5.95 -18.44 -11.18
N LYS A 52 7.19 -18.82 -11.47
CA LYS A 52 8.38 -18.18 -10.90
C LYS A 52 8.73 -16.96 -11.75
N ILE A 53 8.55 -15.79 -11.18
CA ILE A 53 8.84 -14.52 -11.84
C ILE A 53 10.23 -14.05 -11.41
N GLY A 54 11.04 -13.57 -12.37
CA GLY A 54 12.30 -12.93 -12.05
C GLY A 54 12.09 -11.58 -11.35
N LYS A 55 12.97 -11.19 -10.43
CA LYS A 55 12.82 -9.99 -9.58
C LYS A 55 12.50 -8.71 -10.37
N ARG A 56 13.19 -8.46 -11.47
CA ARG A 56 12.94 -7.27 -12.31
C ARG A 56 11.59 -7.33 -13.03
N ALA A 57 11.20 -8.51 -13.52
CA ALA A 57 9.88 -8.70 -14.13
C ALA A 57 8.76 -8.50 -13.11
N GLU A 58 8.91 -8.96 -11.87
CA GLU A 58 7.97 -8.71 -10.76
C GLU A 58 7.77 -7.21 -10.54
N ILE A 59 8.86 -6.42 -10.46
CA ILE A 59 8.80 -4.96 -10.32
C ILE A 59 8.04 -4.34 -11.49
N LEU A 60 8.35 -4.72 -12.73
CA LEU A 60 7.71 -4.17 -13.92
C LEU A 60 6.23 -4.52 -13.99
N LEU A 61 5.81 -5.69 -13.52
CA LEU A 61 4.40 -6.07 -13.44
C LEU A 61 3.65 -5.25 -12.40
N PHE A 62 4.25 -4.97 -11.23
CA PHE A 62 3.66 -4.05 -10.26
C PHE A 62 3.56 -2.62 -10.79
N LEU A 63 4.54 -2.17 -11.57
CA LEU A 63 4.50 -0.86 -12.21
C LEU A 63 3.45 -0.80 -13.33
N ALA A 64 3.26 -1.89 -14.09
CA ALA A 64 2.20 -1.98 -15.11
C ALA A 64 0.80 -1.93 -14.47
N ASP A 65 0.59 -2.65 -13.37
CA ASP A 65 -0.65 -2.55 -12.58
C ASP A 65 -0.90 -1.09 -12.12
N ARG A 66 0.12 -0.45 -11.58
CA ARG A 66 0.05 0.94 -11.08
C ARG A 66 -0.27 1.95 -12.17
N ALA A 67 0.37 1.82 -13.33
CA ALA A 67 0.12 2.71 -14.46
C ALA A 67 -1.32 2.57 -14.97
N GLU A 68 -1.80 1.35 -15.15
CA GLU A 68 -3.19 1.06 -15.54
C GLU A 68 -4.19 1.57 -14.50
N HIS A 69 -3.91 1.30 -13.21
CA HIS A 69 -4.74 1.77 -12.10
C HIS A 69 -4.82 3.31 -12.07
N PHE A 70 -3.69 3.98 -12.24
CA PHE A 70 -3.65 5.43 -12.28
C PHE A 70 -4.47 5.98 -13.47
N GLU A 71 -4.22 5.51 -14.68
CA GLU A 71 -4.89 6.03 -15.88
C GLU A 71 -6.39 5.75 -15.90
N LYS A 72 -6.81 4.55 -15.49
CA LYS A 72 -8.21 4.10 -15.62
C LYS A 72 -9.08 4.47 -14.43
N LEU A 73 -8.50 4.59 -13.23
CA LEU A 73 -9.29 4.82 -12.02
C LEU A 73 -8.90 6.12 -11.32
N VAL A 74 -7.62 6.35 -11.03
CA VAL A 74 -7.23 7.49 -10.19
C VAL A 74 -7.37 8.80 -10.94
N ALA A 75 -6.74 8.94 -12.10
CA ALA A 75 -6.71 10.20 -12.86
C ALA A 75 -8.10 10.73 -13.22
N PRO A 76 -9.06 9.90 -13.71
CA PRO A 76 -10.41 10.38 -14.02
C PRO A 76 -11.21 10.83 -12.78
N ASN A 77 -10.77 10.45 -11.58
CA ASN A 77 -11.50 10.67 -10.33
C ASN A 77 -10.76 11.57 -9.33
N LEU A 78 -9.73 12.30 -9.74
CA LEU A 78 -8.95 13.18 -8.85
C LEU A 78 -9.78 14.26 -8.13
N GLY A 79 -10.99 14.56 -8.60
CA GLY A 79 -11.93 15.46 -7.92
C GLY A 79 -12.66 14.82 -6.72
N LYS A 80 -12.60 13.50 -6.56
CA LYS A 80 -13.24 12.73 -5.49
C LYS A 80 -12.26 12.32 -4.41
N LEU A 81 -12.77 11.76 -3.30
CA LEU A 81 -11.95 11.06 -2.32
C LEU A 81 -11.66 9.64 -2.82
N ILE A 82 -10.39 9.33 -3.04
CA ILE A 82 -9.93 8.00 -3.49
C ILE A 82 -9.12 7.41 -2.35
N LEU A 83 -9.51 6.23 -1.88
CA LEU A 83 -8.89 5.50 -0.78
C LEU A 83 -8.29 4.20 -1.34
N SER A 84 -6.96 4.11 -1.38
CA SER A 84 -6.27 2.94 -1.91
C SER A 84 -5.61 2.12 -0.80
N ASP A 85 -5.94 0.82 -0.74
CA ASP A 85 -5.17 -0.14 0.08
C ASP A 85 -3.87 -0.47 -0.68
N ARG A 86 -2.78 0.09 -0.21
CA ARG A 86 -1.43 0.08 -0.78
C ARG A 86 -1.26 0.97 -2.02
N GLY A 87 0.01 1.17 -2.36
CA GLY A 87 0.45 1.90 -3.53
C GLY A 87 1.96 1.80 -3.72
N PHE A 88 2.57 2.86 -4.20
CA PHE A 88 3.98 2.90 -4.61
C PHE A 88 4.97 2.66 -3.45
N ILE A 89 4.66 3.06 -2.22
CA ILE A 89 5.53 2.83 -1.06
C ILE A 89 5.70 1.33 -0.80
N SER A 90 4.59 0.57 -0.81
CA SER A 90 4.64 -0.90 -0.76
C SER A 90 5.51 -1.45 -1.90
N GLY A 91 5.27 -1.02 -3.13
CA GLY A 91 6.02 -1.51 -4.32
C GLY A 91 7.53 -1.32 -4.18
N ILE A 92 7.99 -0.14 -3.77
CA ILE A 92 9.41 0.17 -3.57
C ILE A 92 9.99 -0.65 -2.41
N ALA A 93 9.30 -0.66 -1.25
CA ALA A 93 9.82 -1.34 -0.07
C ALA A 93 9.95 -2.85 -0.25
N TYR A 94 8.98 -3.50 -0.91
CA TYR A 94 9.06 -4.93 -1.23
C TYR A 94 10.17 -5.23 -2.24
N ALA A 95 10.36 -4.39 -3.25
CA ALA A 95 11.45 -4.53 -4.22
C ALA A 95 12.82 -4.48 -3.53
N LEU A 96 13.06 -3.47 -2.68
CA LEU A 96 14.30 -3.31 -1.92
C LEU A 96 14.52 -4.46 -0.91
N ALA A 97 13.45 -4.95 -0.26
CA ALA A 97 13.55 -6.09 0.64
C ALA A 97 13.96 -7.38 -0.08
N ASN A 98 13.55 -7.54 -1.35
CA ASN A 98 13.88 -8.69 -2.19
C ASN A 98 15.26 -8.59 -2.83
N ASP A 99 15.74 -7.38 -3.07
CA ASP A 99 17.04 -7.13 -3.70
C ASP A 99 17.65 -5.80 -3.21
N GLU A 100 18.57 -5.91 -2.27
CA GLU A 100 19.27 -4.77 -1.66
C GLU A 100 20.22 -4.04 -2.63
N SER A 101 20.50 -4.62 -3.79
CA SER A 101 21.33 -3.99 -4.82
C SER A 101 20.57 -2.95 -5.66
N LEU A 102 19.25 -2.86 -5.50
CA LEU A 102 18.43 -1.89 -6.22
C LEU A 102 18.62 -0.48 -5.67
N ASP A 103 18.61 0.50 -6.56
CA ASP A 103 18.63 1.91 -6.21
C ASP A 103 17.20 2.42 -5.95
N GLU A 104 16.94 2.93 -4.75
CA GLU A 104 15.66 3.51 -4.35
C GLU A 104 15.23 4.66 -5.28
N ASN A 105 16.20 5.50 -5.73
CA ASN A 105 15.87 6.63 -6.60
C ASN A 105 15.38 6.14 -7.98
N VAL A 106 15.99 5.09 -8.51
CA VAL A 106 15.52 4.47 -9.77
C VAL A 106 14.10 3.92 -9.61
N LEU A 107 13.82 3.24 -8.50
CA LEU A 107 12.47 2.74 -8.21
C LEU A 107 11.47 3.88 -8.06
N LEU A 108 11.86 4.99 -7.42
CA LEU A 108 11.01 6.15 -7.26
C LEU A 108 10.68 6.82 -8.61
N GLU A 109 11.68 6.99 -9.49
CA GLU A 109 11.46 7.54 -10.84
C GLU A 109 10.57 6.65 -11.71
N LEU A 110 10.72 5.32 -11.63
CA LEU A 110 9.82 4.39 -12.32
C LEU A 110 8.38 4.52 -11.81
N ASN A 111 8.19 4.68 -10.50
CA ASN A 111 6.88 4.92 -9.91
C ASN A 111 6.29 6.28 -10.31
N LYS A 112 7.13 7.30 -10.38
CA LYS A 112 6.77 8.63 -10.86
C LYS A 112 6.27 8.58 -12.31
N PHE A 113 6.97 7.85 -13.17
CA PHE A 113 6.52 7.59 -14.54
C PHE A 113 5.15 6.89 -14.57
N ALA A 114 4.97 5.79 -13.79
CA ALA A 114 3.73 5.04 -13.74
C ALA A 114 2.54 5.87 -13.23
N LEU A 115 2.79 6.84 -12.36
CA LEU A 115 1.79 7.74 -11.77
C LEU A 115 1.64 9.07 -12.52
N ASN A 116 2.26 9.22 -13.69
CA ASN A 116 2.25 10.47 -14.47
C ASN A 116 2.59 11.69 -13.59
N ASP A 117 3.68 11.62 -12.84
CA ASP A 117 4.16 12.63 -11.89
C ASP A 117 3.20 12.95 -10.70
N LYS A 118 2.07 12.24 -10.58
CA LYS A 118 1.07 12.49 -9.54
C LYS A 118 1.11 11.43 -8.44
N PHE A 119 1.93 11.65 -7.42
CA PHE A 119 1.86 10.87 -6.19
C PHE A 119 0.56 11.14 -5.41
N ALA A 120 0.28 10.30 -4.42
CA ALA A 120 -0.84 10.50 -3.52
C ALA A 120 -0.74 11.85 -2.78
N ASP A 121 -1.89 12.45 -2.50
CA ASP A 121 -1.95 13.71 -1.76
C ASP A 121 -1.61 13.48 -0.28
N LYS A 122 -2.02 12.33 0.29
CA LYS A 122 -1.77 11.95 1.69
C LYS A 122 -1.52 10.47 1.81
N ILE A 123 -0.69 10.10 2.80
CA ILE A 123 -0.37 8.72 3.10
C ILE A 123 -0.66 8.44 4.57
N ILE A 124 -1.34 7.33 4.84
CA ILE A 124 -1.61 6.84 6.19
C ILE A 124 -0.78 5.57 6.37
N PHE A 125 0.25 5.65 7.19
CA PHE A 125 1.16 4.54 7.43
C PHE A 125 0.91 3.90 8.79
N PHE A 126 0.56 2.61 8.77
CA PHE A 126 0.27 1.84 9.97
C PHE A 126 1.54 1.18 10.52
N GLU A 127 1.93 1.60 11.70
CA GLU A 127 3.02 1.00 12.46
C GLU A 127 2.46 -0.06 13.43
N ALA A 128 3.09 -1.24 13.46
CA ALA A 128 2.75 -2.29 14.40
C ALA A 128 4.02 -2.89 15.00
N SER A 129 3.98 -3.28 16.28
CA SER A 129 5.07 -3.99 16.94
C SER A 129 5.17 -5.43 16.42
N HIS A 130 6.30 -6.07 16.68
CA HIS A 130 6.51 -7.49 16.38
C HIS A 130 5.41 -8.35 17.02
N GLU A 131 5.10 -8.09 18.31
CA GLU A 131 4.11 -8.84 19.07
C GLU A 131 2.71 -8.73 18.46
N LEU A 132 2.32 -7.50 18.07
CA LEU A 132 1.02 -7.26 17.47
C LEU A 132 0.90 -7.95 16.11
N ILE A 133 1.92 -7.88 15.27
CA ILE A 133 1.96 -8.57 13.98
C ILE A 133 1.89 -10.08 14.18
N SER A 134 2.71 -10.63 15.08
CA SER A 134 2.74 -12.07 15.38
C SER A 134 1.39 -12.60 15.85
N SER A 135 0.70 -11.86 16.74
CA SER A 135 -0.60 -12.24 17.24
C SER A 135 -1.68 -12.23 16.15
N ARG A 136 -1.67 -11.20 15.29
CA ARG A 136 -2.68 -11.06 14.22
C ARG A 136 -2.46 -12.03 13.06
N LEU A 137 -1.21 -12.34 12.70
CA LEU A 137 -0.90 -13.35 11.68
C LEU A 137 -1.30 -14.78 12.14
N LYS A 138 -1.08 -15.12 13.42
CA LYS A 138 -1.51 -16.41 13.96
C LYS A 138 -3.02 -16.61 13.96
N ALA A 139 -3.79 -15.54 14.02
CA ALA A 139 -5.26 -15.58 13.99
C ALA A 139 -5.84 -15.74 12.57
N ARG A 140 -5.03 -15.63 11.52
CA ARG A 140 -5.47 -15.78 10.12
C ARG A 140 -5.39 -17.24 9.65
N VAL A 141 -6.39 -17.65 8.88
CA VAL A 141 -6.49 -19.02 8.32
C VAL A 141 -5.75 -19.15 6.98
N THR A 142 -5.52 -18.05 6.27
CA THR A 142 -4.89 -18.03 4.94
C THR A 142 -3.69 -17.12 4.93
N SER A 143 -2.56 -17.59 4.38
CA SER A 143 -1.38 -16.76 4.08
C SER A 143 -1.14 -16.72 2.57
N ASP A 144 -0.74 -15.54 2.05
CA ASP A 144 -0.26 -15.41 0.68
C ASP A 144 1.25 -15.71 0.59
N LYS A 145 1.80 -15.64 -0.65
CA LYS A 145 3.24 -15.86 -0.89
C LYS A 145 4.15 -14.89 -0.14
N ILE A 146 3.66 -13.72 0.19
CA ILE A 146 4.42 -12.66 0.86
C ILE A 146 4.44 -12.92 2.36
N GLU A 147 3.28 -13.22 2.97
CA GLU A 147 3.17 -13.61 4.37
C GLU A 147 3.97 -14.89 4.69
N ALA A 148 4.05 -15.82 3.73
CA ALA A 148 4.85 -17.05 3.85
C ALA A 148 6.35 -16.81 4.01
N ARG A 149 6.87 -15.60 3.72
CA ARG A 149 8.28 -15.23 3.91
C ARG A 149 8.67 -14.97 5.37
N GLY A 150 7.70 -14.94 6.26
CA GLY A 150 7.91 -14.83 7.70
C GLY A 150 7.92 -13.41 8.24
N ILE A 151 7.84 -13.32 9.58
CA ILE A 151 7.65 -12.04 10.29
C ILE A 151 8.85 -11.11 10.16
N GLU A 152 10.08 -11.63 10.18
CA GLU A 152 11.30 -10.83 10.04
C GLU A 152 11.36 -10.11 8.69
N TYR A 153 10.92 -10.78 7.64
CA TYR A 153 10.81 -10.18 6.32
C TYR A 153 9.79 -9.03 6.32
N LEU A 154 8.62 -9.22 6.92
CA LEU A 154 7.60 -8.18 7.01
C LEU A 154 8.07 -6.97 7.85
N LEU A 155 8.83 -7.21 8.91
CA LEU A 155 9.44 -6.13 9.71
C LEU A 155 10.49 -5.35 8.92
N LYS A 156 11.30 -6.03 8.10
CA LYS A 156 12.24 -5.39 7.18
C LYS A 156 11.48 -4.49 6.19
N VAL A 157 10.42 -4.99 5.57
CA VAL A 157 9.58 -4.23 4.64
C VAL A 157 8.97 -3.01 5.35
N LYS A 158 8.41 -3.17 6.54
CA LYS A 158 7.88 -2.06 7.35
C LYS A 158 8.92 -0.98 7.61
N SER A 159 10.15 -1.38 7.97
CA SER A 159 11.26 -0.45 8.20
C SER A 159 11.61 0.33 6.94
N LEU A 160 11.68 -0.33 5.79
CA LEU A 160 11.95 0.28 4.49
C LEU A 160 10.83 1.27 4.10
N MET A 161 9.55 0.89 4.26
CA MET A 161 8.43 1.81 4.04
C MET A 161 8.58 3.10 4.83
N LYS A 162 8.86 2.98 6.15
CA LYS A 162 9.06 4.13 7.02
C LYS A 162 10.22 5.02 6.59
N GLN A 163 11.35 4.41 6.23
CA GLN A 163 12.54 5.14 5.73
C GLN A 163 12.24 5.91 4.45
N ILE A 164 11.56 5.29 3.48
CA ILE A 164 11.16 5.92 2.20
C ILE A 164 10.25 7.13 2.48
N LEU A 165 9.24 6.98 3.35
CA LEU A 165 8.31 8.04 3.69
C LEU A 165 9.01 9.26 4.31
N ILE A 166 9.87 9.03 5.30
CA ILE A 166 10.59 10.10 6.01
C ILE A 166 11.60 10.79 5.08
N LYS A 167 12.40 10.00 4.35
CA LYS A 167 13.47 10.51 3.48
C LYS A 167 12.94 11.39 2.36
N ASN A 168 11.80 11.03 1.78
CA ASN A 168 11.23 11.75 0.62
C ASN A 168 10.19 12.83 1.01
N GLY A 169 9.89 12.99 2.29
CA GLY A 169 9.04 14.08 2.78
C GLY A 169 7.59 14.01 2.34
N PHE A 170 7.05 12.82 2.09
CA PHE A 170 5.63 12.65 1.76
C PHE A 170 4.74 13.06 2.93
N GLU A 171 3.60 13.72 2.66
CA GLU A 171 2.60 14.08 3.68
C GLU A 171 2.01 12.81 4.30
N THR A 172 2.52 12.42 5.47
CA THR A 172 2.27 11.11 6.07
C THR A 172 1.77 11.23 7.51
N LEU A 173 0.66 10.54 7.80
CA LEU A 173 0.22 10.25 9.16
C LEU A 173 0.73 8.88 9.58
N PHE A 174 1.55 8.83 10.64
CA PHE A 174 2.02 7.59 11.24
C PHE A 174 1.04 7.15 12.33
N ILE A 175 0.40 6.00 12.13
CA ILE A 175 -0.63 5.43 13.02
C ILE A 175 -0.04 4.28 13.83
N ASP A 176 -0.17 4.36 15.14
CA ASP A 176 0.05 3.20 16.01
C ASP A 176 -1.14 2.24 15.90
N ALA A 177 -0.92 1.10 15.23
CA ALA A 177 -1.94 0.08 14.99
C ALA A 177 -2.40 -0.69 16.25
N SER A 178 -1.81 -0.40 17.42
CA SER A 178 -2.24 -0.95 18.71
C SER A 178 -3.40 -0.18 19.36
N LYS A 179 -3.66 1.05 18.90
CA LYS A 179 -4.78 1.88 19.38
C LYS A 179 -6.13 1.26 19.01
N SER A 180 -7.19 1.73 19.68
CA SER A 180 -8.56 1.31 19.33
C SER A 180 -8.94 1.78 17.92
N ILE A 181 -9.88 1.05 17.31
CA ILE A 181 -10.38 1.36 15.96
C ILE A 181 -10.91 2.78 15.88
N GLU A 182 -11.64 3.23 16.92
CA GLU A 182 -12.27 4.56 17.00
C GLU A 182 -11.23 5.68 17.09
N LEU A 183 -10.17 5.48 17.88
CA LEU A 183 -9.09 6.46 18.00
C LEU A 183 -8.35 6.61 16.67
N ILE A 184 -8.02 5.50 16.01
CA ILE A 184 -7.38 5.48 14.70
C ILE A 184 -8.27 6.20 13.67
N SER A 185 -9.55 5.87 13.61
CA SER A 185 -10.51 6.53 12.70
C SER A 185 -10.51 8.05 12.89
N LYS A 186 -10.55 8.51 14.14
CA LYS A 186 -10.56 9.94 14.45
C LYS A 186 -9.26 10.63 14.02
N GLU A 187 -8.11 10.01 14.24
CA GLU A 187 -6.81 10.53 13.79
C GLU A 187 -6.77 10.66 12.26
N ILE A 188 -7.25 9.64 11.53
CA ILE A 188 -7.32 9.62 10.08
C ILE A 188 -8.26 10.72 9.55
N GLU A 189 -9.46 10.84 10.09
CA GLU A 189 -10.43 11.87 9.70
C GLU A 189 -9.88 13.28 9.86
N ASN A 190 -9.25 13.56 11.01
CA ASN A 190 -8.63 14.86 11.28
C ASN A 190 -7.49 15.15 10.29
N PHE A 191 -6.70 14.13 9.93
CA PHE A 191 -5.60 14.27 8.99
C PHE A 191 -6.09 14.50 7.55
N ILE A 192 -7.07 13.71 7.10
CA ILE A 192 -7.61 13.83 5.75
C ILE A 192 -8.31 15.17 5.57
N ASN A 193 -9.12 15.60 6.56
CA ASN A 193 -9.86 16.88 6.55
C ASN A 193 -10.51 17.18 5.18
N PHE A 194 -11.13 16.14 4.60
CA PHE A 194 -11.84 16.25 3.32
C PHE A 194 -13.24 16.81 3.57
N LYS A 195 -13.56 17.94 2.92
CA LYS A 195 -14.84 18.62 3.03
C LYS A 195 -15.68 18.41 1.78
#